data_a41c85a011dffb3ebf2646afa5848b79
#
_entry.id   a41c85a011dffb3ebf2646afa5848b79
#
_cell.length_a   1.000
_cell.length_b   1.000
_cell.length_c   1.000
_cell.angle_alpha   90.00
_cell.angle_beta   90.00
_cell.angle_gamma   90.00
#
_symmetry.space_group_name_H-M   'P 1'
#
loop_
_entity.id
_entity.type
_entity.pdbx_description
1 polymer ?
#
loop_
_entity_poly.entity_id
_entity_poly.type
_entity_poly.pdbx_seq_one_letter_code
_entity_poly.pdbx_strand_id
1 'polypeptide(L)'
;MNGYERAVKLWRSWNVATASDLDKYLHSFRILFAYHSGKIENEDITWHVTREIFENGRVTGFSGNPRALFEQQNQKLCYEYLKEKFAAKAPMDLCLVREVHRMLTAGTY
;
A
#
# COMPACT_ATOMS: atom_id res chain seq x y z
N MET A 1 -2.12 13.12 26.87
CA MET A 1 -2.42 12.07 25.88
C MET A 1 -1.16 11.76 25.09
N ASN A 2 -0.74 10.51 25.05
CA ASN A 2 0.45 10.11 24.30
C ASN A 2 0.13 9.95 22.79
N GLY A 3 1.16 9.67 21.99
CA GLY A 3 1.01 9.53 20.54
C GLY A 3 0.06 8.42 20.12
N TYR A 4 0.11 7.28 20.83
CA TYR A 4 -0.77 6.16 20.54
C TYR A 4 -2.23 6.51 20.79
N GLU A 5 -2.50 7.13 21.93
CA GLU A 5 -3.88 7.53 22.29
C GLU A 5 -4.44 8.54 21.28
N ARG A 6 -3.62 9.47 20.82
CA ARG A 6 -4.03 10.44 19.80
C ARG A 6 -4.35 9.75 18.47
N ALA A 7 -3.54 8.78 18.08
CA ALA A 7 -3.75 8.02 16.85
C ALA A 7 -5.07 7.23 16.92
N VAL A 8 -5.34 6.57 18.04
CA VAL A 8 -6.59 5.82 18.23
C VAL A 8 -7.79 6.75 18.20
N LYS A 9 -7.69 7.89 18.86
CA LYS A 9 -8.77 8.88 18.88
C LYS A 9 -9.06 9.41 17.48
N LEU A 10 -8.01 9.72 16.73
CA LEU A 10 -8.15 10.19 15.35
C LEU A 10 -8.80 9.12 14.47
N TRP A 11 -8.33 7.88 14.57
CA TRP A 11 -8.89 6.75 13.83
C TRP A 11 -10.38 6.59 14.10
N ARG A 12 -10.76 6.63 15.37
CA ARG A 12 -12.17 6.50 15.75
C ARG A 12 -13.03 7.62 15.21
N SER A 13 -12.47 8.83 15.13
CA SER A 13 -13.18 9.99 14.61
C SER A 13 -13.51 9.88 13.12
N TRP A 14 -12.77 9.06 12.37
CA TRP A 14 -13.00 8.86 10.95
C TRP A 14 -14.23 8.02 10.64
N ASN A 15 -14.71 7.22 11.60
CA ASN A 15 -15.89 6.37 11.43
C ASN A 15 -15.82 5.49 10.18
N VAL A 16 -14.68 4.85 9.96
CA VAL A 16 -14.47 3.99 8.79
C VAL A 16 -15.31 2.74 8.90
N ALA A 17 -16.20 2.52 7.94
CA ALA A 17 -17.05 1.34 7.88
C ALA A 17 -16.88 0.55 6.59
N THR A 18 -16.45 1.22 5.51
CA THR A 18 -16.32 0.60 4.19
C THR A 18 -14.91 0.81 3.62
N ALA A 19 -14.57 0.06 2.57
CA ALA A 19 -13.31 0.27 1.85
C ALA A 19 -13.22 1.68 1.27
N SER A 20 -14.34 2.21 0.81
CA SER A 20 -14.40 3.57 0.28
C SER A 20 -14.10 4.62 1.35
N ASP A 21 -14.60 4.42 2.57
CA ASP A 21 -14.30 5.30 3.70
C ASP A 21 -12.81 5.31 4.00
N LEU A 22 -12.19 4.13 4.02
CA LEU A 22 -10.76 3.98 4.28
C LEU A 22 -9.94 4.68 3.20
N ASP A 23 -10.31 4.48 1.95
CA ASP A 23 -9.62 5.05 0.80
C ASP A 23 -9.63 6.59 0.83
N LYS A 24 -10.71 7.18 1.29
CA LYS A 24 -10.85 8.63 1.44
C LYS A 24 -9.71 9.23 2.28
N TYR A 25 -9.30 8.53 3.36
CA TYR A 25 -8.28 9.03 4.26
C TYR A 25 -6.87 8.56 3.90
N LEU A 26 -6.74 7.41 3.23
CA LEU A 26 -5.43 6.80 2.95
C LEU A 26 -5.01 6.89 1.49
N HIS A 27 -5.80 7.52 0.63
CA HIS A 27 -5.51 7.57 -0.80
C HIS A 27 -4.10 8.10 -1.10
N SER A 28 -3.76 9.26 -0.55
CA SER A 28 -2.43 9.84 -0.74
C SER A 28 -1.35 9.10 0.04
N PHE A 29 -1.70 8.62 1.24
CA PHE A 29 -0.75 7.89 2.09
C PHE A 29 -0.27 6.61 1.44
N ARG A 30 -1.13 5.88 0.72
CA ARG A 30 -0.74 4.62 0.08
C ARG A 30 0.39 4.83 -0.95
N ILE A 31 0.35 5.93 -1.67
CA ILE A 31 1.39 6.27 -2.65
C ILE A 31 2.67 6.67 -1.93
N LEU A 32 2.56 7.51 -0.92
CA LEU A 32 3.69 7.97 -0.12
C LEU A 32 4.41 6.79 0.55
N PHE A 33 3.66 5.87 1.14
CA PHE A 33 4.21 4.69 1.80
C PHE A 33 4.95 3.80 0.79
N ALA A 34 4.32 3.52 -0.35
CA ALA A 34 4.93 2.67 -1.38
C ALA A 34 6.20 3.29 -1.95
N TYR A 35 6.21 4.61 -2.14
CA TYR A 35 7.39 5.32 -2.62
C TYR A 35 8.57 5.17 -1.65
N HIS A 36 8.35 5.51 -0.38
CA HIS A 36 9.43 5.44 0.60
C HIS A 36 9.89 4.01 0.86
N SER A 37 8.97 3.07 0.94
CA SER A 37 9.29 1.66 1.12
C SER A 37 10.09 1.11 -0.06
N GLY A 38 9.67 1.43 -1.28
CA GLY A 38 10.37 0.98 -2.49
C GLY A 38 11.74 1.63 -2.65
N LYS A 39 11.85 2.91 -2.29
CA LYS A 39 13.10 3.67 -2.42
C LYS A 39 14.21 3.11 -1.53
N ILE A 40 13.87 2.54 -0.39
CA ILE A 40 14.85 1.91 0.52
C ILE A 40 15.57 0.76 -0.19
N GLU A 41 14.85 -0.04 -0.95
CA GLU A 41 15.41 -1.23 -1.61
C GLU A 41 15.91 -0.93 -3.03
N ASN A 42 15.40 0.11 -3.67
CA ASN A 42 15.69 0.38 -5.08
C ASN A 42 15.73 1.88 -5.34
N GLU A 43 16.93 2.41 -5.53
CA GLU A 43 17.12 3.85 -5.75
C GLU A 43 16.57 4.37 -7.08
N ASP A 44 16.25 3.46 -8.03
CA ASP A 44 15.63 3.85 -9.30
C ASP A 44 14.17 4.26 -9.16
N ILE A 45 13.55 3.95 -8.03
CA ILE A 45 12.15 4.32 -7.77
C ILE A 45 12.06 5.82 -7.51
N THR A 46 11.16 6.48 -8.24
CA THR A 46 10.88 7.91 -8.07
C THR A 46 9.42 8.09 -7.66
N TRP A 47 9.11 9.27 -7.14
CA TRP A 47 7.73 9.64 -6.82
C TRP A 47 6.81 9.53 -8.04
N HIS A 48 7.29 10.02 -9.19
CA HIS A 48 6.53 9.99 -10.45
C HIS A 48 6.20 8.56 -10.86
N VAL A 49 7.18 7.65 -10.81
CA VAL A 49 6.98 6.24 -11.16
C VAL A 49 5.94 5.59 -10.25
N THR A 50 6.07 5.78 -8.94
CA THR A 50 5.13 5.21 -7.97
C THR A 50 3.72 5.74 -8.22
N ARG A 51 3.59 7.04 -8.41
CA ARG A 51 2.31 7.67 -8.66
C ARG A 51 1.64 7.15 -9.93
N GLU A 52 2.41 7.00 -11.01
CA GLU A 52 1.88 6.47 -12.26
C GLU A 52 1.36 5.04 -12.09
N ILE A 53 2.08 4.19 -11.37
CA ILE A 53 1.63 2.83 -11.11
C ILE A 53 0.31 2.84 -10.34
N PHE A 54 0.20 3.66 -9.30
CA PHE A 54 -0.99 3.68 -8.46
C PHE A 54 -2.19 4.30 -9.18
N GLU A 55 -1.98 5.33 -9.99
CA GLU A 55 -3.07 6.02 -10.66
C GLU A 55 -3.44 5.39 -12.01
N ASN A 56 -2.47 4.91 -12.77
CA ASN A 56 -2.68 4.46 -14.15
C ASN A 56 -2.38 2.98 -14.38
N GLY A 57 -1.75 2.31 -13.42
CA GLY A 57 -1.42 0.89 -13.52
C GLY A 57 -0.25 0.57 -14.44
N ARG A 58 0.46 1.58 -14.93
CA ARG A 58 1.57 1.40 -15.88
C ARG A 58 2.55 2.56 -15.81
N VAL A 59 3.77 2.31 -16.30
CA VAL A 59 4.80 3.33 -16.40
C VAL A 59 5.39 3.31 -17.80
N THR A 60 5.63 4.50 -18.36
CA THR A 60 6.33 4.67 -19.63
C THR A 60 7.73 5.24 -19.38
N GLY A 61 8.73 4.75 -20.11
CA GLY A 61 10.07 5.29 -20.07
C GLY A 61 10.91 4.90 -18.86
N PHE A 62 10.51 3.89 -18.11
CA PHE A 62 11.32 3.41 -16.99
C PHE A 62 12.50 2.60 -17.51
N SER A 63 13.71 2.96 -17.09
CA SER A 63 14.95 2.32 -17.54
C SER A 63 15.67 1.53 -16.44
N GLY A 64 15.08 1.47 -15.23
CA GLY A 64 15.67 0.73 -14.12
C GLY A 64 15.35 -0.76 -14.16
N ASN A 65 15.60 -1.45 -13.04
CA ASN A 65 15.35 -2.87 -12.90
C ASN A 65 13.82 -3.13 -12.94
N PRO A 66 13.32 -3.96 -13.86
CA PRO A 66 11.89 -4.30 -13.92
C PRO A 66 11.33 -4.85 -12.59
N ARG A 67 12.15 -5.51 -11.78
CA ARG A 67 11.76 -6.01 -10.48
C ARG A 67 11.20 -4.88 -9.60
N ALA A 68 11.78 -3.68 -9.68
CA ALA A 68 11.33 -2.52 -8.93
C ALA A 68 9.88 -2.15 -9.28
N LEU A 69 9.52 -2.27 -10.55
CA LEU A 69 8.14 -2.03 -11.00
C LEU A 69 7.18 -3.08 -10.47
N PHE A 70 7.59 -4.35 -10.47
CA PHE A 70 6.78 -5.42 -9.90
C PHE A 70 6.54 -5.20 -8.41
N GLU A 71 7.57 -4.78 -7.68
CA GLU A 71 7.44 -4.51 -6.24
C GLU A 71 6.46 -3.36 -5.99
N GLN A 72 6.51 -2.29 -6.79
CA GLN A 72 5.57 -1.18 -6.65
C GLN A 72 4.14 -1.60 -7.02
N GLN A 73 3.98 -2.38 -8.07
CA GLN A 73 2.67 -2.91 -8.47
C GLN A 73 2.11 -3.81 -7.38
N ASN A 74 2.95 -4.64 -6.77
CA ASN A 74 2.55 -5.51 -5.65
C ASN A 74 2.07 -4.69 -4.45
N GLN A 75 2.71 -3.57 -4.15
CA GLN A 75 2.27 -2.65 -3.09
C GLN A 75 0.86 -2.16 -3.36
N LYS A 76 0.58 -1.76 -4.59
CA LYS A 76 -0.75 -1.30 -4.99
C LYS A 76 -1.80 -2.39 -4.83
N LEU A 77 -1.54 -3.58 -5.36
CA LEU A 77 -2.48 -4.69 -5.30
C LEU A 77 -2.71 -5.16 -3.86
N CYS A 78 -1.66 -5.16 -3.06
CA CYS A 78 -1.75 -5.52 -1.65
C CYS A 78 -2.60 -4.51 -0.87
N TYR A 79 -2.43 -3.22 -1.14
CA TYR A 79 -3.27 -2.19 -0.54
C TYR A 79 -4.74 -2.40 -0.87
N GLU A 80 -5.07 -2.67 -2.13
CA GLU A 80 -6.45 -2.91 -2.54
C GLU A 80 -7.04 -4.13 -1.82
N TYR A 81 -6.25 -5.19 -1.66
CA TYR A 81 -6.67 -6.38 -0.94
C TYR A 81 -6.92 -6.09 0.54
N LEU A 82 -5.96 -5.42 1.20
CA LEU A 82 -6.06 -5.10 2.63
C LEU A 82 -7.21 -4.14 2.92
N LYS A 83 -7.46 -3.19 2.04
CA LYS A 83 -8.55 -2.24 2.18
C LYS A 83 -9.89 -2.96 2.35
N GLU A 84 -10.14 -3.98 1.53
CA GLU A 84 -11.37 -4.77 1.62
C GLU A 84 -11.39 -5.61 2.91
N LYS A 85 -10.25 -6.19 3.30
CA LYS A 85 -10.16 -6.98 4.52
C LYS A 85 -10.40 -6.14 5.77
N PHE A 86 -9.86 -4.92 5.81
CA PHE A 86 -10.11 -4.00 6.92
C PHE A 86 -11.59 -3.63 7.01
N ALA A 87 -12.21 -3.30 5.88
CA ALA A 87 -13.63 -2.93 5.85
C ALA A 87 -14.51 -4.10 6.31
N ALA A 88 -14.15 -5.34 5.97
CA ALA A 88 -14.87 -6.54 6.38
C ALA A 88 -14.54 -6.97 7.81
N LYS A 89 -13.64 -6.25 8.50
CA LYS A 89 -13.17 -6.58 9.84
C LYS A 89 -12.58 -7.98 9.94
N ALA A 90 -11.88 -8.41 8.88
CA ALA A 90 -11.21 -9.70 8.86
C ALA A 90 -10.16 -9.79 9.97
N PRO A 91 -10.01 -10.96 10.61
CA PRO A 91 -9.01 -11.10 11.67
C PRO A 91 -7.59 -11.02 11.14
N MET A 92 -6.70 -10.45 11.95
CA MET A 92 -5.27 -10.43 11.66
C MET A 92 -4.70 -11.78 12.12
N ASP A 93 -4.75 -12.78 11.24
CA ASP A 93 -4.28 -14.13 11.52
C ASP A 93 -3.13 -14.51 10.60
N LEU A 94 -2.60 -15.72 10.79
CA LEU A 94 -1.47 -16.20 10.01
C LEU A 94 -1.81 -16.33 8.52
N CYS A 95 -3.05 -16.71 8.19
CA CYS A 95 -3.50 -16.79 6.79
C CYS A 95 -3.43 -15.44 6.11
N LEU A 96 -3.87 -14.38 6.77
CA LEU A 96 -3.82 -13.02 6.23
C LEU A 96 -2.38 -12.56 6.04
N VAL A 97 -1.52 -12.79 7.04
CA VAL A 97 -0.09 -12.42 6.96
C VAL A 97 0.60 -13.14 5.80
N ARG A 98 0.34 -14.43 5.63
CA ARG A 98 0.91 -15.21 4.53
C ARG A 98 0.45 -14.71 3.17
N GLU A 99 -0.82 -14.36 3.04
CA GLU A 99 -1.36 -13.84 1.78
C GLU A 99 -0.74 -12.48 1.44
N VAL A 100 -0.58 -11.60 2.43
CA VAL A 100 0.10 -10.32 2.23
C VAL A 100 1.53 -10.54 1.74
N HIS A 101 2.27 -11.45 2.37
CA HIS A 101 3.63 -11.76 1.95
C HIS A 101 3.67 -12.29 0.52
N ARG A 102 2.76 -13.20 0.17
CA ARG A 102 2.67 -13.76 -1.18
C ARG A 102 2.42 -12.66 -2.21
N MET A 103 1.52 -11.73 -1.91
CA MET A 103 1.19 -10.62 -2.82
C MET A 103 2.36 -9.66 -2.99
N LEU A 104 3.04 -9.33 -1.89
CA LEU A 104 4.16 -8.38 -1.93
C LEU A 104 5.36 -8.93 -2.69
N THR A 105 5.54 -10.24 -2.72
CA THR A 105 6.70 -10.88 -3.35
C THR A 105 6.41 -11.50 -4.71
N ALA A 106 5.19 -11.43 -5.20
CA ALA A 106 4.81 -12.03 -6.48
C ALA A 106 5.66 -11.46 -7.64
N GLY A 107 6.27 -12.37 -8.41
CA GLY A 107 7.08 -11.99 -9.57
C GLY A 107 8.46 -11.41 -9.24
N THR A 108 8.90 -11.47 -7.99
CA THR A 108 10.16 -10.86 -7.56
C THR A 108 11.28 -11.85 -7.24
N TYR A 109 11.05 -13.15 -7.45
CA TYR A 109 12.09 -14.17 -7.28
C TYR A 109 12.55 -14.77 -8.57
#